data_ad41592161ca4b1fb70c733742aecd3d
#
_entry.id   ad41592161ca4b1fb70c733742aecd3d
#
_cell.length_a   1.000
_cell.length_b   1.000
_cell.length_c   1.000
_cell.angle_alpha   90.00
_cell.angle_beta   90.00
_cell.angle_gamma   90.00
#
_symmetry.space_group_name_H-M   'P 1'
#
loop_
_entity.id
_entity.type
_entity.pdbx_description
1 polymer ?
#
loop_
_entity_poly.entity_id
_entity_poly.type
_entity_poly.pdbx_seq_one_letter_code
_entity_poly.pdbx_strand_id
1 'polypeptide(L)'
;MASANVPFRSIVEAYQRIKPFVHQTPVLTCSTFNKQASKNCNHEVELFFKCENLQKTGAFKARGACNAVILAKERPNLKGIVTHSSGNHGQAVAYACSQDVANVPCTGLPNAEYPSLS
;
A
#
# COMPACT_ATOMS: atom_id res chain seq x y z
N MET A 1 -10.74 9.50 -22.72
CA MET A 1 -10.96 8.99 -21.34
C MET A 1 -10.65 10.14 -20.39
N ALA A 2 -11.61 10.63 -19.66
CA ALA A 2 -11.37 11.65 -18.65
C ALA A 2 -10.44 11.05 -17.58
N SER A 3 -9.29 11.67 -17.33
CA SER A 3 -8.44 11.35 -16.18
C SER A 3 -9.32 11.49 -14.93
N ALA A 4 -9.52 10.38 -14.23
CA ALA A 4 -10.22 10.41 -12.95
C ALA A 4 -9.36 11.21 -11.97
N ASN A 5 -9.67 12.48 -11.84
CA ASN A 5 -8.99 13.37 -10.91
C ASN A 5 -9.34 12.89 -9.48
N VAL A 6 -8.38 12.30 -8.78
CA VAL A 6 -8.58 11.89 -7.38
C VAL A 6 -8.43 13.13 -6.51
N PRO A 7 -9.49 13.61 -5.86
CA PRO A 7 -9.42 14.79 -5.01
C PRO A 7 -8.50 14.52 -3.80
N PHE A 8 -7.75 15.53 -3.37
CA PHE A 8 -6.89 15.42 -2.17
C PHE A 8 -7.68 14.95 -0.94
N ARG A 9 -8.91 15.41 -0.77
CA ARG A 9 -9.81 14.97 0.30
C ARG A 9 -9.99 13.45 0.34
N SER A 10 -10.15 12.80 -0.81
CA SER A 10 -10.28 11.33 -0.88
C SER A 10 -9.01 10.62 -0.38
N ILE A 11 -7.83 11.21 -0.61
CA ILE A 11 -6.56 10.67 -0.09
C ILE A 11 -6.52 10.77 1.43
N VAL A 12 -6.93 11.92 1.99
CA VAL A 12 -7.01 12.13 3.44
C VAL A 12 -8.00 11.16 4.09
N GLU A 13 -9.17 11.00 3.52
CA GLU A 13 -10.19 10.07 4.00
C GLU A 13 -9.70 8.60 3.95
N ALA A 14 -9.04 8.21 2.87
CA ALA A 14 -8.40 6.90 2.75
C ALA A 14 -7.33 6.69 3.83
N TYR A 15 -6.48 7.70 4.06
CA TYR A 15 -5.46 7.63 5.11
C TYR A 15 -6.07 7.42 6.49
N GLN A 16 -7.10 8.19 6.86
CA GLN A 16 -7.77 8.02 8.15
C GLN A 16 -8.35 6.61 8.32
N ARG A 17 -8.90 6.04 7.24
CA ARG A 17 -9.47 4.70 7.23
C ARG A 17 -8.42 3.62 7.45
N ILE A 18 -7.24 3.74 6.83
CA ILE A 18 -6.19 2.71 6.88
C ILE A 18 -5.18 2.91 8.01
N LYS A 19 -5.13 4.07 8.64
CA LYS A 19 -4.14 4.44 9.66
C LYS A 19 -3.89 3.37 10.73
N PRO A 20 -4.90 2.64 11.25
CA PRO A 20 -4.68 1.59 12.24
C PRO A 20 -3.97 0.34 11.70
N PHE A 21 -3.97 0.14 10.38
CA PHE A 21 -3.54 -1.11 9.72
C PHE A 21 -2.21 -0.98 8.99
N VAL A 22 -1.66 0.21 8.89
CA VAL A 22 -0.43 0.48 8.14
C VAL A 22 0.60 1.21 8.98
N HIS A 23 1.87 1.03 8.67
CA HIS A 23 2.94 1.77 9.32
C HIS A 23 3.00 3.21 8.80
N GLN A 24 3.30 4.15 9.69
CA GLN A 24 3.78 5.47 9.31
C GLN A 24 5.28 5.35 9.03
N THR A 25 5.64 5.05 7.78
CA THR A 25 7.03 4.85 7.39
C THR A 25 7.82 6.14 7.43
N PRO A 26 9.13 6.10 7.76
CA PRO A 26 9.97 7.28 7.80
C PRO A 26 10.23 7.83 6.40
N VAL A 27 10.65 9.10 6.39
CA VAL A 27 11.26 9.75 5.22
C VAL A 27 12.71 9.99 5.55
N LEU A 28 13.60 9.47 4.72
CA LEU A 28 15.05 9.59 4.89
C LEU A 28 15.66 10.43 3.78
N THR A 29 16.80 11.04 4.05
CA THR A 29 17.65 11.72 3.08
C THR A 29 19.01 11.04 3.01
N CYS A 30 19.76 11.28 1.94
CA CYS A 30 21.10 10.73 1.76
C CYS A 30 22.01 11.78 1.08
N SER A 31 23.00 12.27 1.82
CA SER A 31 23.93 13.29 1.31
C SER A 31 24.73 12.85 0.08
N THR A 32 25.07 11.55 0.01
CA THR A 32 25.77 10.99 -1.16
C THR A 32 24.90 11.04 -2.41
N PHE A 33 23.63 10.66 -2.30
CA PHE A 33 22.70 10.73 -3.43
C PHE A 33 22.34 12.15 -3.81
N ASN A 34 22.21 13.06 -2.83
CA ASN A 34 22.00 14.50 -3.11
C ASN A 34 23.15 15.08 -3.91
N LYS A 35 24.41 14.83 -3.50
CA LYS A 35 25.60 15.25 -4.24
C LYS A 35 25.64 14.68 -5.65
N GLN A 36 25.28 13.41 -5.81
CA GLN A 36 25.25 12.76 -7.12
C GLN A 36 24.17 13.34 -8.02
N ALA A 37 22.98 13.57 -7.51
CA ALA A 37 21.88 14.18 -8.23
C ALA A 37 22.16 15.61 -8.67
N SER A 38 22.92 16.36 -7.86
CA SER A 38 23.29 17.76 -8.13
C SER A 38 24.41 17.93 -9.15
N LYS A 39 25.17 16.87 -9.49
CA LYS A 39 26.38 16.96 -10.32
C LYS A 39 26.20 17.68 -11.67
N ASN A 40 25.05 17.52 -12.30
CA ASN A 40 24.73 18.07 -13.61
C ASN A 40 23.62 19.11 -13.57
N CYS A 41 23.32 19.64 -12.40
CA CYS A 41 22.29 20.64 -12.18
C CYS A 41 22.94 21.98 -11.82
N ASN A 42 22.31 23.07 -12.24
CA ASN A 42 22.73 24.44 -11.86
C ASN A 42 22.26 24.84 -10.45
N HIS A 43 21.69 23.89 -9.71
CA HIS A 43 21.17 24.08 -8.37
C HIS A 43 21.37 22.80 -7.55
N GLU A 44 21.31 22.95 -6.23
CA GLU A 44 21.37 21.83 -5.30
C GLU A 44 20.06 21.02 -5.35
N VAL A 45 20.20 19.68 -5.42
CA VAL A 45 19.07 18.74 -5.41
C VAL A 45 19.05 18.01 -4.08
N GLU A 46 17.91 18.05 -3.41
CA GLU A 46 17.66 17.30 -2.19
C GLU A 46 16.64 16.18 -2.46
N LEU A 47 17.03 14.94 -2.16
CA LEU A 47 16.21 13.74 -2.37
C LEU A 47 15.64 13.26 -1.04
N PHE A 48 14.34 13.04 -1.04
CA PHE A 48 13.59 12.47 0.09
C PHE A 48 13.06 11.09 -0.28
N PHE A 49 13.41 10.07 0.51
CA PHE A 49 13.03 8.69 0.30
C PHE A 49 11.95 8.29 1.28
N LYS A 50 10.72 8.13 0.81
CA LYS A 50 9.64 7.55 1.59
C LYS A 50 9.83 6.03 1.68
N CYS A 51 10.21 5.53 2.87
CA CYS A 51 10.68 4.15 3.06
C CYS A 51 9.52 3.14 3.09
N GLU A 52 8.83 2.94 1.98
CA GLU A 52 7.73 1.97 1.89
C GLU A 52 8.19 0.50 1.85
N ASN A 53 9.49 0.25 1.77
CA ASN A 53 10.09 -1.06 2.06
C ASN A 53 9.93 -1.47 3.55
N LEU A 54 9.68 -0.50 4.44
CA LEU A 54 9.39 -0.72 5.86
C LEU A 54 7.88 -0.80 6.15
N GLN A 55 7.05 -0.79 5.12
CA GLN A 55 5.60 -0.93 5.26
C GLN A 55 5.21 -2.38 5.55
N LYS A 56 3.99 -2.61 6.03
CA LYS A 56 3.37 -3.94 6.11
C LYS A 56 3.53 -4.66 4.77
N THR A 57 3.87 -5.93 4.79
CA THR A 57 4.21 -6.74 3.60
C THR A 57 5.42 -6.24 2.80
N GLY A 58 6.25 -5.35 3.36
CA GLY A 58 7.45 -4.82 2.73
C GLY A 58 7.22 -3.92 1.52
N ALA A 59 6.00 -3.42 1.28
CA ALA A 59 5.66 -2.66 0.09
C ALA A 59 4.52 -1.67 0.30
N PHE A 60 4.53 -0.57 -0.48
CA PHE A 60 3.47 0.45 -0.47
C PHE A 60 2.07 -0.10 -0.81
N LYS A 61 1.99 -1.27 -1.42
CA LYS A 61 0.73 -1.91 -1.83
C LYS A 61 -0.21 -2.17 -0.65
N ALA A 62 0.30 -2.33 0.57
CA ALA A 62 -0.51 -2.50 1.77
C ALA A 62 -1.51 -1.34 1.98
N ARG A 63 -1.13 -0.11 1.65
CA ARG A 63 -2.00 1.07 1.78
C ARG A 63 -3.25 0.96 0.90
N GLY A 64 -3.05 0.72 -0.39
CA GLY A 64 -4.16 0.61 -1.34
C GLY A 64 -5.02 -0.63 -1.10
N ALA A 65 -4.40 -1.75 -0.75
CA ALA A 65 -5.10 -2.99 -0.45
C ALA A 65 -5.98 -2.85 0.80
N CYS A 66 -5.47 -2.31 1.91
CA CYS A 66 -6.27 -2.04 3.10
C CYS A 66 -7.47 -1.14 2.79
N ASN A 67 -7.25 -0.04 2.07
CA ASN A 67 -8.34 0.87 1.70
C ASN A 67 -9.40 0.17 0.85
N ALA A 68 -9.01 -0.60 -0.15
CA ALA A 68 -9.92 -1.31 -1.04
C ALA A 68 -10.72 -2.39 -0.30
N VAL A 69 -10.07 -3.16 0.59
CA VAL A 69 -10.72 -4.23 1.37
C VAL A 69 -11.72 -3.65 2.36
N ILE A 70 -11.37 -2.58 3.07
CA ILE A 70 -12.26 -1.90 4.02
C ILE A 70 -13.51 -1.38 3.29
N LEU A 71 -13.34 -0.71 2.15
CA LEU A 71 -14.46 -0.21 1.36
C LEU A 71 -15.31 -1.34 0.74
N ALA A 72 -14.67 -2.44 0.34
CA ALA A 72 -15.40 -3.59 -0.18
C ALA A 72 -16.30 -4.21 0.87
N LYS A 73 -15.88 -4.24 2.13
CA LYS A 73 -16.66 -4.77 3.26
C LYS A 73 -17.98 -4.03 3.49
N GLU A 74 -18.04 -2.74 3.13
CA GLU A 74 -19.26 -1.95 3.23
C GLU A 74 -20.35 -2.39 2.22
N ARG A 75 -19.98 -3.22 1.24
CA ARG A 75 -20.93 -3.72 0.23
C ARG A 75 -21.83 -4.80 0.83
N PRO A 76 -23.15 -4.70 0.63
CA PRO A 76 -24.07 -5.75 1.05
C PRO A 76 -23.76 -7.06 0.32
N ASN A 77 -23.82 -8.17 1.03
CA ASN A 77 -23.62 -9.54 0.50
C ASN A 77 -22.20 -9.83 -0.04
N LEU A 78 -21.16 -9.18 0.45
CA LEU A 78 -19.78 -9.53 0.13
C LEU A 78 -19.49 -10.96 0.60
N LYS A 79 -19.22 -11.86 -0.35
CA LYS A 79 -18.91 -13.27 -0.07
C LYS A 79 -17.42 -13.55 0.08
N GLY A 80 -16.59 -12.67 -0.47
CA GLY A 80 -15.13 -12.82 -0.44
C GLY A 80 -14.44 -11.82 -1.36
N ILE A 81 -13.12 -11.81 -1.29
CA ILE A 81 -12.26 -10.98 -2.14
C ILE A 81 -11.33 -11.88 -2.93
N VAL A 82 -11.26 -11.66 -4.23
CA VAL A 82 -10.39 -12.40 -5.15
C VAL A 82 -9.44 -11.43 -5.80
N THR A 83 -8.17 -11.81 -5.88
CA THR A 83 -7.15 -11.05 -6.60
C THR A 83 -6.26 -11.97 -7.44
N HIS A 84 -5.84 -11.48 -8.60
CA HIS A 84 -4.87 -12.14 -9.47
C HIS A 84 -3.52 -11.43 -9.35
N SER A 85 -2.65 -11.93 -8.46
CA SER A 85 -1.30 -11.39 -8.28
C SER A 85 -0.43 -12.39 -7.51
N SER A 86 0.76 -12.67 -8.03
CA SER A 86 1.80 -13.47 -7.38
C SER A 86 2.83 -12.63 -6.61
N GLY A 87 2.65 -11.32 -6.54
CA GLY A 87 3.62 -10.38 -5.95
C GLY A 87 3.04 -9.54 -4.81
N ASN A 88 3.62 -8.38 -4.62
CA ASN A 88 3.31 -7.45 -3.52
C ASN A 88 1.82 -7.11 -3.38
N HIS A 89 1.08 -7.08 -4.49
CA HIS A 89 -0.36 -6.79 -4.43
C HIS A 89 -1.15 -7.95 -3.82
N GLY A 90 -0.84 -9.18 -4.21
CA GLY A 90 -1.48 -10.36 -3.62
C GLY A 90 -1.22 -10.46 -2.12
N GLN A 91 0.04 -10.30 -1.70
CA GLN A 91 0.42 -10.28 -0.29
C GLN A 91 -0.30 -9.17 0.49
N ALA A 92 -0.40 -7.98 -0.09
CA ALA A 92 -1.08 -6.86 0.54
C ALA A 92 -2.59 -7.09 0.69
N VAL A 93 -3.25 -7.72 -0.30
CA VAL A 93 -4.67 -8.08 -0.20
C VAL A 93 -4.89 -9.16 0.85
N ALA A 94 -4.04 -10.20 0.89
CA ALA A 94 -4.10 -11.24 1.92
C ALA A 94 -3.93 -10.65 3.32
N TYR A 95 -2.95 -9.77 3.50
CA TYR A 95 -2.74 -9.04 4.75
C TYR A 95 -3.99 -8.23 5.13
N ALA A 96 -4.55 -7.45 4.20
CA ALA A 96 -5.72 -6.62 4.48
C ALA A 96 -6.96 -7.46 4.87
N CYS A 97 -7.14 -8.62 4.25
CA CYS A 97 -8.22 -9.54 4.59
C CYS A 97 -8.03 -10.21 5.95
N SER A 98 -6.79 -10.44 6.39
CA SER A 98 -6.50 -11.05 7.69
C SER A 98 -6.66 -10.10 8.88
N GLN A 99 -6.79 -8.80 8.65
CA GLN A 99 -7.01 -7.85 9.73
C GLN A 99 -8.47 -7.94 10.23
N ASP A 100 -8.67 -7.73 11.52
CA ASP A 100 -9.99 -7.84 12.20
C ASP A 100 -11.10 -6.98 11.55
N VAL A 101 -10.71 -5.97 10.80
CA VAL A 101 -11.66 -5.12 10.07
C VAL A 101 -12.40 -5.88 8.98
N ALA A 102 -11.80 -6.93 8.42
CA ALA A 102 -12.37 -7.56 7.26
C ALA A 102 -13.02 -8.91 7.56
N ASN A 103 -12.38 -9.79 8.26
CA ASN A 103 -12.79 -11.19 8.48
C ASN A 103 -13.54 -11.80 7.26
N VAL A 104 -13.03 -11.49 6.06
CA VAL A 104 -13.63 -11.85 4.78
C VAL A 104 -12.74 -12.92 4.15
N PRO A 105 -13.31 -14.04 3.69
CA PRO A 105 -12.53 -15.01 2.94
C PRO A 105 -11.79 -14.36 1.78
N CYS A 106 -10.48 -14.58 1.73
CA CYS A 106 -9.64 -14.09 0.63
C CYS A 106 -9.10 -15.29 -0.13
N THR A 107 -9.34 -15.34 -1.42
CA THR A 107 -8.82 -16.37 -2.30
C THR A 107 -7.81 -15.77 -3.27
N GLY A 108 -6.55 -16.15 -3.13
CA GLY A 108 -5.55 -15.97 -4.17
C GLY A 108 -5.65 -17.08 -5.22
N LEU A 109 -5.18 -16.84 -6.43
CA LEU A 109 -5.07 -17.91 -7.42
C LEU A 109 -4.05 -18.97 -6.96
N PRO A 110 -4.20 -20.24 -7.38
CA PRO A 110 -3.59 -21.42 -6.74
C PRO A 110 -2.06 -21.54 -6.76
N ASN A 111 -1.32 -20.53 -7.18
CA ASN A 111 0.15 -20.52 -7.15
C ASN A 111 0.75 -19.49 -6.18
N ALA A 112 -0.05 -18.86 -5.34
CA ALA A 112 0.45 -17.96 -4.31
C ALA A 112 0.49 -18.72 -2.97
N GLU A 113 1.59 -19.40 -2.69
CA GLU A 113 1.92 -19.82 -1.33
C GLU A 113 2.23 -18.55 -0.52
N TYR A 114 1.30 -18.13 0.31
CA TYR A 114 1.53 -17.04 1.25
C TYR A 114 2.14 -17.67 2.51
N PRO A 115 3.32 -17.21 2.96
CA PRO A 115 3.86 -17.65 4.23
C PRO A 115 2.85 -17.29 5.32
N SER A 116 2.49 -18.28 6.13
CA SER A 116 1.72 -18.07 7.36
C SER A 116 2.48 -17.09 8.23
N LEU A 117 1.92 -15.90 8.41
CA LEU A 117 2.44 -14.92 9.36
C LEU A 117 2.10 -15.45 10.76
N SER A 118 3.08 -16.12 11.37
CA SER A 118 3.11 -16.43 12.81
C SER A 118 3.48 -15.18 13.61
#